data_8cf1a5b9eba9f0d7f7ac6ed3013ce337
#
_entry.id   8cf1a5b9eba9f0d7f7ac6ed3013ce337
#
_cell.length_a   1.000
_cell.length_b   1.000
_cell.length_c   1.000
_cell.angle_alpha   90.00
_cell.angle_beta   90.00
_cell.angle_gamma   90.00
#
_symmetry.space_group_name_H-M   'P 1'
#
loop_
_entity.id
_entity.type
_entity.pdbx_description
1 polymer ?
#
loop_
_entity_poly.entity_id
_entity_poly.type
_entity_poly.pdbx_seq_one_letter_code
_entity_poly.pdbx_strand_id
1 'polypeptide(L)'
;RHLHPAVAPVMERAAVIGGADGASCILAAKLLGREPRGTCPHAAFLVAGDTVSVALKYDELMPSEEARIILIDTFKDEAEEALNVARALGDRLKGVRLDTPGERGGVTTGLVREVRARLDQAGYGHVRIFVSGGLNPDRVRLLSEAGADSFGVGSYISGAKPIDMTM
;
A
#
# COMPACT_ATOMS: atom_id res chain seq x y z
N ARG A 1 12.65 -7.84 -1.13
CA ARG A 1 13.12 -8.04 -2.51
C ARG A 1 14.64 -7.95 -2.65
N HIS A 2 15.34 -7.24 -1.77
CA HIS A 2 16.79 -6.96 -1.88
C HIS A 2 17.64 -7.92 -1.05
N LEU A 3 17.03 -8.78 -0.25
CA LEU A 3 17.71 -9.72 0.62
C LEU A 3 17.34 -11.15 0.25
N HIS A 4 18.14 -12.10 0.74
CA HIS A 4 17.84 -13.52 0.57
C HIS A 4 16.46 -13.84 1.18
N PRO A 5 15.61 -14.65 0.52
CA PRO A 5 14.25 -14.95 1.00
C PRO A 5 14.17 -15.46 2.44
N ALA A 6 15.18 -16.22 2.90
CA ALA A 6 15.24 -16.72 4.27
C ALA A 6 15.36 -15.61 5.34
N VAL A 7 15.80 -14.39 4.95
CA VAL A 7 15.94 -13.25 5.87
C VAL A 7 14.63 -12.46 6.01
N ALA A 8 13.75 -12.53 5.02
CA ALA A 8 12.51 -11.76 5.01
C ALA A 8 11.65 -11.97 6.26
N PRO A 9 11.40 -13.20 6.74
CA PRO A 9 10.60 -13.42 7.94
C PRO A 9 11.19 -12.79 9.19
N VAL A 10 12.51 -12.83 9.34
CA VAL A 10 13.21 -12.25 10.50
C VAL A 10 13.12 -10.73 10.46
N MET A 11 13.37 -10.15 9.30
CA MET A 11 13.31 -8.69 9.09
C MET A 11 11.89 -8.14 9.34
N GLU A 12 10.87 -8.77 8.77
CA GLU A 12 9.50 -8.29 8.95
C GLU A 12 8.99 -8.51 10.39
N ARG A 13 9.39 -9.61 11.03
CA ARG A 13 9.13 -9.80 12.46
C ARG A 13 9.78 -8.69 13.30
N ALA A 14 11.03 -8.35 13.01
CA ALA A 14 11.72 -7.25 13.68
C ALA A 14 11.03 -5.92 13.46
N ALA A 15 10.53 -5.66 12.24
CA ALA A 15 9.77 -4.44 11.93
C ALA A 15 8.49 -4.35 12.79
N VAL A 16 7.76 -5.46 12.96
CA VAL A 16 6.56 -5.48 13.83
C VAL A 16 6.91 -5.27 15.30
N ILE A 17 8.00 -5.85 15.78
CA ILE A 17 8.51 -5.58 17.14
C ILE A 17 8.88 -4.10 17.28
N GLY A 18 9.42 -3.47 16.23
CA GLY A 18 9.73 -2.04 16.15
C GLY A 18 8.54 -1.11 16.00
N GLY A 19 7.30 -1.64 15.90
CA GLY A 19 6.08 -0.84 15.88
C GLY A 19 5.28 -0.87 14.57
N ALA A 20 5.67 -1.68 13.57
CA ALA A 20 4.83 -1.86 12.40
C ALA A 20 3.57 -2.68 12.74
N ASP A 21 2.42 -2.31 12.14
CA ASP A 21 1.12 -2.97 12.41
C ASP A 21 1.01 -4.38 11.87
N GLY A 22 1.81 -4.73 10.84
CA GLY A 22 1.73 -6.04 10.21
C GLY A 22 2.94 -6.38 9.33
N ALA A 23 2.97 -7.62 8.88
CA ALA A 23 3.97 -8.19 8.00
C ALA A 23 3.33 -8.73 6.73
N SER A 24 4.01 -8.61 5.59
CA SER A 24 3.57 -9.16 4.31
C SER A 24 4.03 -10.59 4.09
N CYS A 25 5.13 -10.99 4.70
CA CYS A 25 5.67 -12.34 4.64
C CYS A 25 4.81 -13.30 5.48
N ILE A 26 4.26 -14.33 4.83
CA ILE A 26 3.40 -15.34 5.47
C ILE A 26 4.08 -15.96 6.70
N LEU A 27 5.36 -16.32 6.61
CA LEU A 27 6.08 -16.94 7.73
C LEU A 27 6.28 -15.94 8.87
N ALA A 28 6.60 -14.66 8.58
CA ALA A 28 6.71 -13.64 9.61
C ALA A 28 5.38 -13.44 10.35
N ALA A 29 4.28 -13.36 9.61
CA ALA A 29 2.95 -13.22 10.19
C ALA A 29 2.59 -14.43 11.08
N LYS A 30 2.83 -15.66 10.61
CA LYS A 30 2.62 -16.88 11.39
C LYS A 30 3.45 -16.90 12.69
N LEU A 31 4.71 -16.51 12.63
CA LEU A 31 5.59 -16.43 13.81
C LEU A 31 5.13 -15.38 14.83
N LEU A 32 4.32 -14.43 14.40
CA LEU A 32 3.72 -13.38 15.24
C LEU A 32 2.29 -13.73 15.70
N GLY A 33 1.74 -14.87 15.27
CA GLY A 33 0.34 -15.24 15.54
C GLY A 33 -0.66 -14.30 14.85
N ARG A 34 -0.30 -13.77 13.67
CA ARG A 34 -1.12 -12.81 12.90
C ARG A 34 -1.33 -13.30 11.46
N GLU A 35 -2.36 -12.76 10.81
CA GLU A 35 -2.54 -12.94 9.37
C GLU A 35 -1.58 -12.02 8.58
N PRO A 36 -1.05 -12.49 7.43
CA PRO A 36 -0.24 -11.65 6.57
C PRO A 36 -1.08 -10.52 5.96
N ARG A 37 -0.46 -9.36 5.76
CA ARG A 37 -1.10 -8.20 5.13
C ARG A 37 -0.43 -7.89 3.81
N GLY A 38 -1.23 -7.67 2.79
CA GLY A 38 -0.74 -7.34 1.46
C GLY A 38 -1.82 -6.64 0.63
N THR A 39 -1.46 -6.33 -0.59
CA THR A 39 -2.38 -5.74 -1.59
C THR A 39 -2.10 -6.37 -2.94
N CYS A 40 -3.01 -6.19 -3.89
CA CYS A 40 -2.86 -6.68 -5.25
C CYS A 40 -1.64 -6.04 -5.94
N PRO A 41 -0.76 -6.82 -6.60
CA PRO A 41 0.44 -6.30 -7.25
C PRO A 41 0.12 -5.70 -8.62
N HIS A 42 0.96 -4.77 -9.12
CA HIS A 42 0.87 -4.19 -10.47
C HIS A 42 0.71 -5.24 -11.57
N ALA A 43 1.38 -6.40 -11.42
CA ALA A 43 1.30 -7.47 -12.42
C ALA A 43 -0.14 -7.93 -12.70
N ALA A 44 -1.03 -7.95 -11.70
CA ALA A 44 -2.42 -8.31 -11.90
C ALA A 44 -3.16 -7.28 -12.78
N PHE A 45 -2.88 -5.99 -12.55
CA PHE A 45 -3.45 -4.89 -13.35
C PHE A 45 -2.94 -4.94 -14.79
N LEU A 46 -1.63 -5.13 -14.98
CA LEU A 46 -1.01 -5.22 -16.30
C LEU A 46 -1.54 -6.42 -17.13
N VAL A 47 -1.80 -7.55 -16.48
CA VAL A 47 -2.39 -8.73 -17.16
C VAL A 47 -3.84 -8.49 -17.53
N ALA A 48 -4.62 -7.86 -16.66
CA ALA A 48 -6.04 -7.59 -16.91
C ALA A 48 -6.28 -6.39 -17.85
N GLY A 49 -5.34 -5.44 -17.91
CA GLY A 49 -5.41 -4.26 -18.79
C GLY A 49 -6.34 -3.15 -18.32
N ASP A 50 -7.01 -3.29 -17.17
CA ASP A 50 -7.95 -2.30 -16.64
C ASP A 50 -8.07 -2.36 -15.11
N THR A 51 -8.00 -1.20 -14.45
CA THR A 51 -8.03 -1.09 -12.99
C THR A 51 -9.39 -1.50 -12.40
N VAL A 52 -10.49 -1.05 -13.01
CA VAL A 52 -11.85 -1.35 -12.52
C VAL A 52 -12.16 -2.84 -12.63
N SER A 53 -11.77 -3.47 -13.74
CA SER A 53 -11.94 -4.91 -13.94
C SER A 53 -11.22 -5.73 -12.86
N VAL A 54 -9.99 -5.34 -12.49
CA VAL A 54 -9.27 -5.99 -11.38
C VAL A 54 -9.99 -5.76 -10.07
N ALA A 55 -10.45 -4.54 -9.80
CA ALA A 55 -11.14 -4.20 -8.56
C ALA A 55 -12.42 -5.04 -8.36
N LEU A 56 -13.24 -5.16 -9.41
CA LEU A 56 -14.45 -5.98 -9.39
C LEU A 56 -14.13 -7.47 -9.21
N LYS A 57 -13.12 -7.98 -9.92
CA LYS A 57 -12.72 -9.38 -9.78
C LYS A 57 -12.10 -9.69 -8.42
N TYR A 58 -11.33 -8.76 -7.87
CA TYR A 58 -10.81 -8.87 -6.51
C TYR A 58 -11.96 -8.91 -5.49
N ASP A 59 -12.96 -8.06 -5.65
CA ASP A 59 -14.14 -8.03 -4.77
C ASP A 59 -14.96 -9.32 -4.82
N GLU A 60 -15.10 -9.92 -6.00
CA GLU A 60 -15.79 -11.20 -6.21
C GLU A 60 -15.05 -12.39 -5.57
N LEU A 61 -13.71 -12.41 -5.68
CA LEU A 61 -12.91 -13.58 -5.30
C LEU A 61 -12.45 -13.58 -3.84
N MET A 62 -12.28 -12.40 -3.25
CA MET A 62 -11.72 -12.29 -1.90
C MET A 62 -12.82 -12.44 -0.84
N PRO A 63 -12.50 -13.06 0.31
CA PRO A 63 -13.41 -13.15 1.44
C PRO A 63 -13.97 -11.78 1.85
N SER A 64 -15.17 -11.72 2.40
CA SER A 64 -15.85 -10.47 2.78
C SER A 64 -15.09 -9.68 3.85
N GLU A 65 -14.33 -10.35 4.69
CA GLU A 65 -13.51 -9.80 5.77
C GLU A 65 -12.26 -9.06 5.25
N GLU A 66 -11.80 -9.41 4.05
CA GLU A 66 -10.64 -8.76 3.45
C GLU A 66 -10.96 -7.34 3.00
N ALA A 67 -10.09 -6.40 3.35
CA ALA A 67 -10.25 -5.01 2.95
C ALA A 67 -9.99 -4.83 1.45
N ARG A 68 -10.93 -4.20 0.74
CA ARG A 68 -10.76 -3.83 -0.67
C ARG A 68 -9.87 -2.60 -0.77
N ILE A 69 -8.56 -2.83 -0.89
CA ILE A 69 -7.54 -1.79 -1.12
C ILE A 69 -7.00 -1.96 -2.54
N ILE A 70 -7.30 -1.03 -3.41
CA ILE A 70 -7.03 -1.13 -4.85
C ILE A 70 -5.89 -0.20 -5.26
N LEU A 71 -4.93 -0.75 -6.02
CA LEU A 71 -3.82 0.00 -6.61
C LEU A 71 -4.33 0.85 -7.79
N ILE A 72 -3.95 2.14 -7.83
CA ILE A 72 -4.55 3.11 -8.75
C ILE A 72 -3.55 3.86 -9.64
N ASP A 73 -2.27 3.49 -9.60
CA ASP A 73 -1.18 4.19 -10.31
C ASP A 73 -0.67 3.46 -11.57
N THR A 74 -1.42 2.48 -12.09
CA THR A 74 -0.93 1.61 -13.17
C THR A 74 -1.12 2.21 -14.56
N PHE A 75 -2.29 2.74 -14.90
CA PHE A 75 -2.63 3.09 -16.28
C PHE A 75 -2.89 4.57 -16.53
N LYS A 76 -3.65 5.24 -15.66
CA LYS A 76 -4.13 6.61 -15.85
C LYS A 76 -3.68 7.51 -14.71
N ASP A 77 -4.25 8.72 -14.70
CA ASP A 77 -4.20 9.64 -13.58
C ASP A 77 -4.77 8.99 -12.31
N GLU A 78 -4.03 9.07 -11.22
CA GLU A 78 -4.34 8.39 -9.98
C GLU A 78 -5.66 8.86 -9.34
N ALA A 79 -5.98 10.15 -9.47
CA ALA A 79 -7.24 10.69 -8.96
C ALA A 79 -8.44 10.24 -9.79
N GLU A 80 -8.28 10.12 -11.11
CA GLU A 80 -9.30 9.54 -12.00
C GLU A 80 -9.53 8.06 -11.68
N GLU A 81 -8.45 7.28 -11.56
CA GLU A 81 -8.54 5.86 -11.22
C GLU A 81 -9.19 5.63 -9.85
N ALA A 82 -8.85 6.47 -8.84
CA ALA A 82 -9.48 6.42 -7.52
C ALA A 82 -11.01 6.60 -7.61
N LEU A 83 -11.47 7.57 -8.38
CA LEU A 83 -12.90 7.83 -8.58
C LEU A 83 -13.59 6.70 -9.35
N ASN A 84 -12.94 6.13 -10.37
CA ASN A 84 -13.49 5.04 -11.16
C ASN A 84 -13.69 3.78 -10.29
N VAL A 85 -12.70 3.44 -9.48
CA VAL A 85 -12.79 2.31 -8.54
C VAL A 85 -13.82 2.59 -7.43
N ALA A 86 -13.87 3.82 -6.90
CA ALA A 86 -14.86 4.20 -5.89
C ALA A 86 -16.30 4.10 -6.40
N ARG A 87 -16.55 4.51 -7.65
CA ARG A 87 -17.87 4.34 -8.28
C ARG A 87 -18.23 2.86 -8.48
N ALA A 88 -17.25 2.02 -8.84
CA ALA A 88 -17.48 0.60 -9.11
C ALA A 88 -17.75 -0.21 -7.84
N LEU A 89 -17.04 0.06 -6.75
CA LEU A 89 -17.14 -0.71 -5.50
C LEU A 89 -18.05 -0.07 -4.44
N GLY A 90 -18.26 1.25 -4.49
CA GLY A 90 -19.05 1.99 -3.50
C GLY A 90 -18.49 1.80 -2.08
N ASP A 91 -19.35 1.53 -1.11
CA ASP A 91 -19.01 1.36 0.31
C ASP A 91 -18.10 0.14 0.60
N ARG A 92 -17.95 -0.76 -0.35
CA ARG A 92 -17.05 -1.92 -0.24
C ARG A 92 -15.58 -1.52 -0.41
N LEU A 93 -15.30 -0.42 -1.12
CA LEU A 93 -13.95 0.10 -1.23
C LEU A 93 -13.49 0.64 0.13
N LYS A 94 -12.43 0.06 0.69
CA LYS A 94 -11.87 0.50 1.98
C LYS A 94 -10.66 1.41 1.81
N GLY A 95 -9.98 1.31 0.67
CA GLY A 95 -8.85 2.17 0.40
C GLY A 95 -8.36 2.11 -1.03
N VAL A 96 -7.56 3.10 -1.39
CA VAL A 96 -6.77 3.14 -2.63
C VAL A 96 -5.30 3.16 -2.28
N ARG A 97 -4.47 2.49 -3.10
CA ARG A 97 -3.02 2.45 -2.92
C ARG A 97 -2.32 3.25 -4.01
N LEU A 98 -1.46 4.16 -3.55
CA LEU A 98 -0.51 4.91 -4.37
C LEU A 98 0.89 4.30 -4.22
N ASP A 99 1.50 3.92 -5.32
CA ASP A 99 2.86 3.37 -5.43
C ASP A 99 3.61 3.99 -6.61
N THR A 100 3.18 5.19 -7.02
CA THR A 100 3.70 5.92 -8.18
C THR A 100 5.22 5.91 -8.19
N PRO A 101 5.85 5.39 -9.25
CA PRO A 101 7.30 5.24 -9.30
C PRO A 101 8.03 6.59 -9.41
N GLY A 102 9.28 6.61 -8.97
CA GLY A 102 10.12 7.82 -8.98
C GLY A 102 10.28 8.43 -10.37
N GLU A 103 10.28 7.62 -11.41
CA GLU A 103 10.35 8.03 -12.81
C GLU A 103 9.14 8.86 -13.26
N ARG A 104 8.01 8.71 -12.58
CA ARG A 104 6.79 9.53 -12.75
C ARG A 104 6.65 10.62 -11.68
N GLY A 105 7.71 10.92 -10.93
CA GLY A 105 7.70 11.91 -9.85
C GLY A 105 7.44 11.34 -8.45
N GLY A 106 7.09 10.08 -8.35
CA GLY A 106 6.76 9.42 -7.07
C GLY A 106 5.46 9.93 -6.45
N VAL A 107 5.10 9.38 -5.30
CA VAL A 107 3.94 9.86 -4.54
C VAL A 107 4.30 11.16 -3.83
N THR A 108 3.72 12.28 -4.26
CA THR A 108 3.94 13.60 -3.66
C THR A 108 2.83 13.97 -2.67
N THR A 109 3.08 14.94 -1.81
CA THR A 109 2.03 15.51 -0.92
C THR A 109 0.91 16.16 -1.70
N GLY A 110 1.20 16.74 -2.87
CA GLY A 110 0.21 17.29 -3.79
C GLY A 110 -0.74 16.22 -4.33
N LEU A 111 -0.19 15.09 -4.79
CA LEU A 111 -0.97 13.96 -5.28
C LEU A 111 -1.90 13.39 -4.19
N VAL A 112 -1.38 13.19 -2.97
CA VAL A 112 -2.21 12.69 -1.85
C VAL A 112 -3.36 13.64 -1.55
N ARG A 113 -3.10 14.96 -1.48
CA ARG A 113 -4.14 15.97 -1.26
C ARG A 113 -5.17 16.01 -2.38
N GLU A 114 -4.73 15.86 -3.63
CA GLU A 114 -5.64 15.82 -4.77
C GLU A 114 -6.56 14.59 -4.72
N VAL A 115 -6.00 13.40 -4.55
CA VAL A 115 -6.79 12.16 -4.42
C VAL A 115 -7.78 12.26 -3.26
N ARG A 116 -7.35 12.79 -2.09
CA ARG A 116 -8.23 12.99 -0.94
C ARG A 116 -9.37 13.96 -1.27
N ALA A 117 -9.06 15.12 -1.83
CA ALA A 117 -10.05 16.13 -2.18
C ALA A 117 -11.07 15.62 -3.20
N ARG A 118 -10.61 14.89 -4.23
CA ARG A 118 -11.49 14.29 -5.25
C ARG A 118 -12.42 13.23 -4.67
N LEU A 119 -11.91 12.36 -3.80
CA LEU A 119 -12.72 11.35 -3.11
C LEU A 119 -13.76 12.01 -2.19
N ASP A 120 -13.39 13.04 -1.43
CA ASP A 120 -14.29 13.76 -0.53
C ASP A 120 -15.41 14.49 -1.29
N GLN A 121 -15.05 15.20 -2.35
CA GLN A 121 -16.02 15.90 -3.23
C GLN A 121 -17.01 14.94 -3.88
N ALA A 122 -16.59 13.71 -4.16
CA ALA A 122 -17.45 12.68 -4.75
C ALA A 122 -18.24 11.87 -3.71
N GLY A 123 -18.13 12.19 -2.41
CA GLY A 123 -18.85 11.50 -1.34
C GLY A 123 -18.17 10.23 -0.78
N TYR A 124 -16.90 9.97 -1.17
CA TYR A 124 -16.13 8.81 -0.75
C TYR A 124 -15.13 9.11 0.38
N GLY A 125 -15.50 9.97 1.32
CA GLY A 125 -14.67 10.36 2.46
C GLY A 125 -14.22 9.19 3.37
N HIS A 126 -14.91 8.05 3.31
CA HIS A 126 -14.57 6.83 4.04
C HIS A 126 -13.38 6.06 3.44
N VAL A 127 -13.04 6.31 2.16
CA VAL A 127 -11.96 5.59 1.46
C VAL A 127 -10.61 6.09 1.96
N ARG A 128 -9.80 5.17 2.49
CA ARG A 128 -8.45 5.46 3.00
C ARG A 128 -7.42 5.53 1.89
N ILE A 129 -6.37 6.31 2.11
CA ILE A 129 -5.22 6.42 1.19
C ILE A 129 -4.05 5.68 1.79
N PHE A 130 -3.66 4.58 1.15
CA PHE A 130 -2.46 3.81 1.45
C PHE A 130 -1.34 4.24 0.51
N VAL A 131 -0.15 4.51 1.06
CA VAL A 131 1.01 4.93 0.27
C VAL A 131 2.16 3.93 0.43
N SER A 132 2.82 3.62 -0.68
CA SER A 132 4.05 2.81 -0.72
C SER A 132 5.04 3.37 -1.75
N GLY A 133 6.21 2.74 -1.88
CA GLY A 133 7.25 3.16 -2.83
C GLY A 133 8.32 4.07 -2.23
N GLY A 134 9.47 3.49 -1.84
CA GLY A 134 10.67 4.22 -1.42
C GLY A 134 10.48 5.15 -0.21
N LEU A 135 9.63 4.76 0.74
CA LEU A 135 9.33 5.57 1.92
C LEU A 135 10.45 5.51 2.95
N ASN A 136 10.74 6.66 3.54
CA ASN A 136 11.57 6.86 4.72
C ASN A 136 10.77 7.64 5.80
N PRO A 137 11.26 7.81 7.02
CA PRO A 137 10.52 8.48 8.09
C PRO A 137 10.04 9.90 7.74
N ASP A 138 10.86 10.70 7.06
CA ASP A 138 10.50 12.06 6.67
C ASP A 138 9.36 12.07 5.64
N ARG A 139 9.44 11.19 4.65
CA ARG A 139 8.35 11.03 3.67
C ARG A 139 7.06 10.55 4.31
N VAL A 140 7.14 9.58 5.23
CA VAL A 140 5.96 9.10 5.98
C VAL A 140 5.30 10.26 6.72
N ARG A 141 6.08 11.09 7.45
CA ARG A 141 5.57 12.26 8.16
C ARG A 141 4.87 13.25 7.21
N LEU A 142 5.55 13.66 6.13
CA LEU A 142 5.01 14.63 5.17
C LEU A 142 3.74 14.12 4.47
N LEU A 143 3.68 12.83 4.11
CA LEU A 143 2.53 12.24 3.44
C LEU A 143 1.36 12.01 4.41
N SER A 144 1.64 11.70 5.68
CA SER A 144 0.62 11.66 6.74
C SER A 144 -0.03 13.02 6.96
N GLU A 145 0.78 14.10 7.04
CA GLU A 145 0.29 15.48 7.12
C GLU A 145 -0.51 15.90 5.87
N ALA A 146 -0.27 15.25 4.74
CA ALA A 146 -1.02 15.47 3.51
C ALA A 146 -2.34 14.70 3.41
N GLY A 147 -2.61 13.76 4.33
CA GLY A 147 -3.84 13.00 4.39
C GLY A 147 -3.71 11.51 4.01
N ALA A 148 -2.50 10.96 3.96
CA ALA A 148 -2.32 9.51 3.84
C ALA A 148 -2.58 8.81 5.18
N ASP A 149 -3.33 7.70 5.13
CA ASP A 149 -3.80 6.97 6.31
C ASP A 149 -2.88 5.82 6.72
N SER A 150 -2.17 5.23 5.76
CA SER A 150 -1.31 4.05 6.02
C SER A 150 -0.18 3.93 5.01
N PHE A 151 0.86 3.17 5.40
CA PHE A 151 2.13 3.17 4.69
C PHE A 151 2.70 1.76 4.53
N GLY A 152 3.22 1.46 3.33
CA GLY A 152 4.01 0.26 3.07
C GLY A 152 5.50 0.59 2.99
N VAL A 153 6.27 0.19 4.02
CA VAL A 153 7.70 0.46 4.10
C VAL A 153 8.49 -0.83 3.91
N GLY A 154 9.40 -0.85 2.96
CA GLY A 154 10.21 -2.04 2.64
C GLY A 154 11.70 -1.72 2.58
N SER A 155 12.14 -1.06 1.50
CA SER A 155 13.57 -0.83 1.22
C SER A 155 14.31 -0.06 2.33
N TYR A 156 13.66 0.86 3.00
CA TYR A 156 14.28 1.59 4.11
C TYR A 156 14.63 0.66 5.28
N ILE A 157 13.73 -0.28 5.61
CA ILE A 157 13.96 -1.27 6.67
C ILE A 157 15.04 -2.26 6.24
N SER A 158 14.95 -2.81 5.02
CA SER A 158 15.93 -3.77 4.51
C SER A 158 17.31 -3.19 4.23
N GLY A 159 17.40 -1.88 4.03
CA GLY A 159 18.64 -1.13 3.83
C GLY A 159 19.20 -0.50 5.11
N ALA A 160 18.66 -0.83 6.28
CA ALA A 160 19.16 -0.32 7.56
C ALA A 160 20.63 -0.70 7.75
N LYS A 161 21.40 0.25 8.30
CA LYS A 161 22.82 0.01 8.62
C LYS A 161 22.93 -1.10 9.67
N PRO A 162 23.90 -2.02 9.55
CA PRO A 162 24.19 -3.00 10.58
C PRO A 162 24.48 -2.33 11.92
N ILE A 163 24.00 -2.92 12.99
CA ILE A 163 24.43 -2.55 14.34
C ILE A 163 25.73 -3.33 14.61
N ASP A 164 26.81 -2.60 14.86
CA ASP A 164 28.07 -3.22 15.25
C ASP A 164 27.95 -3.71 16.70
N MET A 165 28.01 -5.02 16.86
CA MET A 165 27.99 -5.67 18.15
C MET A 165 29.29 -6.45 18.32
N THR A 166 30.20 -5.92 19.14
CA THR A 166 31.38 -6.63 19.57
C THR A 166 30.99 -7.62 20.68
N MET A 167 31.26 -8.91 20.45
CA MET A 167 31.17 -9.93 21.50
C MET A 167 32.54 -10.20 22.12
#